data_7df28a95c24ff5a76ad9949c714742e9
#
_entry.id   7df28a95c24ff5a76ad9949c714742e9
#
_cell.length_a   1.000
_cell.length_b   1.000
_cell.length_c   1.000
_cell.angle_alpha   90.00
_cell.angle_beta   90.00
_cell.angle_gamma   90.00
#
_symmetry.space_group_name_H-M   'P 1'
#
loop_
_entity.id
_entity.type
_entity.pdbx_description
1 polymer ?
#
loop_
_entity_poly.entity_id
_entity_poly.type
_entity_poly.pdbx_seq_one_letter_code
_entity_poly.pdbx_strand_id
1 'polypeptide(L)'
;MKYAIELYYDKETEQKLFNLAKRVADEKLSTKFLEWKTRPHLTLACFNDVNEVKCIQQLKNFAQTHKPMPAYIGSIGMFNNTRTIFASPVMNDSMYQFQRELHKCLQDF
;
A
#
# COMPACT_ATOMS: atom_id res chain seq x y z
N MET A 1 -12.34 -6.45 -7.01
CA MET A 1 -12.33 -5.61 -5.82
C MET A 1 -12.71 -4.19 -6.20
N LYS A 2 -13.63 -3.61 -5.49
CA LYS A 2 -14.09 -2.25 -5.76
C LYS A 2 -13.45 -1.21 -4.84
N TYR A 3 -12.96 -1.62 -3.68
CA TYR A 3 -12.44 -0.72 -2.66
C TYR A 3 -11.16 -1.29 -2.07
N ALA A 4 -10.18 -0.42 -1.86
CA ALA A 4 -8.94 -0.76 -1.20
C ALA A 4 -8.57 0.33 -0.21
N ILE A 5 -8.04 -0.07 0.95
CA ILE A 5 -7.46 0.84 1.93
C ILE A 5 -5.96 0.70 1.81
N GLU A 6 -5.29 1.82 1.59
CA GLU A 6 -3.87 1.85 1.27
C GLU A 6 -3.12 2.79 2.20
N LEU A 7 -1.87 2.44 2.50
CA LEU A 7 -0.89 3.33 3.11
C LEU A 7 -0.01 3.91 2.02
N TYR A 8 0.27 5.20 2.12
CA TYR A 8 1.20 5.87 1.22
C TYR A 8 2.51 6.17 1.93
N TYR A 9 3.56 6.27 1.14
CA TYR A 9 4.89 6.62 1.62
C TYR A 9 5.05 8.14 1.68
N ASP A 10 6.07 8.59 2.40
CA ASP A 10 6.48 9.98 2.36
C ASP A 10 6.94 10.36 0.95
N LYS A 11 7.00 11.66 0.67
CA LYS A 11 7.29 12.17 -0.68
C LYS A 11 8.65 11.72 -1.20
N GLU A 12 9.66 11.71 -0.35
CA GLU A 12 11.01 11.29 -0.74
C GLU A 12 11.05 9.82 -1.14
N THR A 13 10.45 8.96 -0.32
CA THR A 13 10.38 7.51 -0.60
C THR A 13 9.54 7.24 -1.85
N GLU A 14 8.41 7.93 -1.98
CA GLU A 14 7.55 7.80 -3.17
C GLU A 14 8.33 8.14 -4.44
N GLN A 15 9.12 9.21 -4.43
CA GLN A 15 9.92 9.60 -5.58
C GLN A 15 10.99 8.55 -5.90
N LYS A 16 11.62 8.00 -4.88
CA LYS A 16 12.60 6.91 -5.06
C LYS A 16 11.96 5.68 -5.70
N LEU A 17 10.76 5.33 -5.29
CA LEU A 17 10.04 4.20 -5.85
C LEU A 17 9.61 4.45 -7.30
N PHE A 18 9.18 5.66 -7.63
CA PHE A 18 8.91 6.05 -9.02
C PHE A 18 10.17 5.97 -9.88
N ASN A 19 11.30 6.45 -9.37
CA ASN A 19 12.57 6.38 -10.09
C ASN A 19 12.98 4.93 -10.34
N LEU A 20 12.76 4.06 -9.37
CA LEU A 20 13.03 2.62 -9.50
C LEU A 20 12.13 2.01 -10.58
N ALA A 21 10.83 2.37 -10.59
CA ALA A 21 9.89 1.89 -11.59
C ALA A 21 10.30 2.32 -13.00
N LYS A 22 10.78 3.55 -13.16
CA LYS A 22 11.30 4.04 -14.44
C LYS A 22 12.52 3.24 -14.90
N ARG A 23 13.44 2.95 -13.98
CA ARG A 23 14.61 2.12 -14.30
C ARG A 23 14.21 0.71 -14.74
N VAL A 24 13.23 0.11 -14.06
CA VAL A 24 12.70 -1.19 -14.43
C VAL A 24 12.09 -1.15 -15.84
N ALA A 25 11.35 -0.09 -16.17
CA ALA A 25 10.78 0.11 -17.49
C ALA A 25 11.86 0.33 -18.56
N ASP A 26 12.88 1.12 -18.25
CA ASP A 26 13.99 1.40 -19.18
C ASP A 26 14.78 0.14 -19.51
N GLU A 27 14.90 -0.78 -18.55
CA GLU A 27 15.54 -2.08 -18.75
C GLU A 27 14.59 -3.09 -19.43
N LYS A 28 13.40 -2.66 -19.81
CA LYS A 28 12.37 -3.46 -20.49
C LYS A 28 11.90 -4.67 -19.68
N LEU A 29 12.00 -4.59 -18.36
CA LEU A 29 11.54 -5.67 -17.48
C LEU A 29 10.04 -5.59 -17.22
N SER A 30 9.52 -4.39 -16.95
CA SER A 30 8.09 -4.17 -16.76
C SER A 30 7.76 -2.70 -16.86
N THR A 31 6.66 -2.38 -17.54
CA THR A 31 6.11 -1.02 -17.62
C THR A 31 4.76 -0.91 -16.90
N LYS A 32 4.31 -1.99 -16.26
CA LYS A 32 2.96 -2.09 -15.71
C LYS A 32 2.66 -1.01 -14.69
N PHE A 33 3.58 -0.73 -13.78
CA PHE A 33 3.35 0.27 -12.75
C PHE A 33 3.12 1.66 -13.35
N LEU A 34 3.91 2.03 -14.36
CA LEU A 34 3.76 3.31 -15.03
C LEU A 34 2.46 3.40 -15.84
N GLU A 35 2.04 2.28 -16.43
CA GLU A 35 0.80 2.19 -17.17
C GLU A 35 -0.43 2.38 -16.28
N TRP A 36 -0.38 1.87 -15.05
CA TRP A 36 -1.50 1.97 -14.11
C TRP A 36 -1.70 3.37 -13.55
N LYS A 37 -0.73 4.26 -13.68
CA LYS A 37 -0.80 5.66 -13.21
C LYS A 37 -1.22 5.77 -11.74
N THR A 38 -0.73 4.87 -10.91
CA THR A 38 -1.04 4.82 -9.48
C THR A 38 0.17 5.28 -8.66
N ARG A 39 -0.08 5.59 -7.38
CA ARG A 39 0.99 5.91 -6.43
C ARG A 39 1.57 4.64 -5.83
N PRO A 40 2.87 4.63 -5.50
CA PRO A 40 3.41 3.54 -4.67
C PRO A 40 2.64 3.45 -3.35
N HIS A 41 2.23 2.26 -3.00
CA HIS A 41 1.38 2.07 -1.82
C HIS A 41 1.54 0.69 -1.22
N LEU A 42 1.06 0.55 0.00
CA LEU A 42 0.92 -0.73 0.67
C LEU A 42 -0.57 -0.96 0.94
N THR A 43 -1.12 -2.02 0.38
CA THR A 43 -2.54 -2.34 0.55
C THR A 43 -2.76 -2.98 1.91
N LEU A 44 -3.68 -2.43 2.69
CA LEU A 44 -4.02 -2.92 4.03
C LEU A 44 -5.26 -3.80 4.04
N ALA A 45 -6.24 -3.48 3.22
CA ALA A 45 -7.51 -4.20 3.15
C ALA A 45 -8.20 -3.97 1.82
N CYS A 46 -8.95 -4.97 1.36
CA CYS A 46 -9.71 -4.89 0.12
C CYS A 46 -11.14 -5.36 0.37
N PHE A 47 -12.10 -4.69 -0.26
CA PHE A 47 -13.52 -5.00 -0.12
C PHE A 47 -14.22 -5.00 -1.47
N ASN A 48 -15.20 -5.90 -1.63
CA ASN A 48 -16.10 -5.88 -2.78
C ASN A 48 -17.23 -4.90 -2.58
N ASP A 49 -17.69 -4.76 -1.33
CA ASP A 49 -18.76 -3.85 -0.96
C ASP A 49 -18.49 -3.30 0.44
N VAL A 50 -18.78 -2.02 0.63
CA VAL A 50 -18.57 -1.34 1.90
C VAL A 50 -19.46 -0.10 1.97
N ASN A 51 -19.88 0.26 3.18
CA ASN A 51 -20.55 1.55 3.39
C ASN A 51 -19.50 2.65 3.35
N GLU A 52 -19.38 3.36 2.23
CA GLU A 52 -18.34 4.36 2.00
C GLU A 52 -18.31 5.45 3.07
N VAL A 53 -19.48 5.99 3.42
CA VAL A 53 -19.57 7.09 4.38
C VAL A 53 -19.06 6.66 5.74
N LYS A 54 -19.52 5.52 6.24
CA LYS A 54 -19.05 4.96 7.51
C LYS A 54 -17.58 4.64 7.48
N CYS A 55 -17.12 4.01 6.41
CA CYS A 55 -15.73 3.61 6.25
C CYS A 55 -14.81 4.83 6.28
N ILE A 56 -15.12 5.86 5.52
CA ILE A 56 -14.33 7.10 5.48
C ILE A 56 -14.31 7.75 6.86
N GLN A 57 -15.43 7.81 7.56
CA GLN A 57 -15.49 8.42 8.89
C GLN A 57 -14.61 7.65 9.88
N GLN A 58 -14.69 6.33 9.86
CA GLN A 58 -13.87 5.50 10.75
C GLN A 58 -12.38 5.59 10.40
N LEU A 59 -12.04 5.66 9.13
CA LEU A 59 -10.66 5.85 8.71
C LEU A 59 -10.09 7.20 9.17
N LYS A 60 -10.88 8.26 9.10
CA LYS A 60 -10.47 9.56 9.61
C LYS A 60 -10.20 9.50 11.12
N ASN A 61 -11.09 8.89 11.87
CA ASN A 61 -10.91 8.72 13.32
C ASN A 61 -9.67 7.88 13.63
N PHE A 62 -9.49 6.80 12.92
CA PHE A 62 -8.32 5.92 13.08
C PHE A 62 -7.02 6.67 12.78
N ALA A 63 -6.98 7.42 11.67
CA ALA A 63 -5.79 8.16 11.27
C ALA A 63 -5.40 9.24 12.28
N GLN A 64 -6.37 9.86 12.95
CA GLN A 64 -6.10 10.87 13.96
C GLN A 64 -5.40 10.32 15.21
N THR A 65 -5.58 9.02 15.49
CA THR A 65 -5.01 8.38 16.68
C THR A 65 -3.72 7.59 16.38
N HIS A 66 -3.30 7.55 15.11
CA HIS A 66 -2.13 6.78 14.69
C HIS A 66 -1.14 7.69 13.98
N LYS A 67 0.10 7.64 14.42
CA LYS A 67 1.19 8.42 13.82
C LYS A 67 1.82 7.64 12.66
N PRO A 68 2.45 8.35 11.71
CA PRO A 68 3.28 7.68 10.71
C PRO A 68 4.32 6.79 11.39
N MET A 69 4.58 5.64 10.80
CA MET A 69 5.56 4.70 11.33
C MET A 69 6.69 4.50 10.33
N PRO A 70 7.91 4.25 10.81
CA PRO A 70 9.01 3.91 9.92
C PRO A 70 8.78 2.55 9.29
N ALA A 71 9.13 2.43 8.02
CA ALA A 71 9.08 1.19 7.28
C ALA A 71 10.36 1.04 6.46
N TYR A 72 10.80 -0.20 6.28
CA TYR A 72 12.00 -0.52 5.51
C TYR A 72 11.63 -1.45 4.38
N ILE A 73 12.06 -1.11 3.16
CA ILE A 73 11.90 -2.00 2.03
C ILE A 73 13.08 -2.95 2.02
N GLY A 74 12.80 -4.24 2.24
CA GLY A 74 13.83 -5.25 2.45
C GLY A 74 14.10 -6.14 1.25
N SER A 75 13.18 -6.19 0.28
CA SER A 75 13.33 -7.07 -0.87
C SER A 75 12.51 -6.59 -2.06
N ILE A 76 12.83 -7.16 -3.22
CA ILE A 76 12.08 -6.97 -4.45
C ILE A 76 11.64 -8.35 -4.91
N GLY A 77 10.38 -8.48 -5.26
CA GLY A 77 9.82 -9.73 -5.75
C GLY A 77 9.06 -9.55 -7.04
N MET A 78 8.60 -10.68 -7.58
CA MET A 78 7.82 -10.69 -8.80
C MET A 78 6.73 -11.76 -8.71
N PHE A 79 5.51 -11.39 -9.07
CA PHE A 79 4.42 -12.37 -9.19
C PHE A 79 4.58 -13.15 -10.49
N ASN A 80 4.59 -14.48 -10.40
CA ASN A 80 4.83 -15.35 -11.55
C ASN A 80 3.77 -15.24 -12.64
N ASN A 81 2.52 -15.11 -12.23
CA ASN A 81 1.39 -15.12 -13.18
C ASN A 81 1.22 -13.80 -13.92
N THR A 82 1.49 -12.67 -13.29
CA THR A 82 1.30 -11.35 -13.88
C THR A 82 2.61 -10.67 -14.25
N ARG A 83 3.74 -11.19 -13.78
CA ARG A 83 5.07 -10.60 -13.92
C ARG A 83 5.16 -9.19 -13.33
N THR A 84 4.31 -8.90 -12.35
CA THR A 84 4.36 -7.63 -11.63
C THR A 84 5.53 -7.64 -10.66
N ILE A 85 6.40 -6.63 -10.76
CA ILE A 85 7.52 -6.44 -9.86
C ILE A 85 7.06 -5.57 -8.71
N PHE A 86 7.40 -5.96 -7.49
CA PHE A 86 7.01 -5.22 -6.30
C PHE A 86 8.17 -5.04 -5.33
N ALA A 87 8.14 -3.93 -4.59
CA ALA A 87 9.06 -3.68 -3.49
C ALA A 87 8.34 -4.07 -2.18
N SER A 88 8.96 -4.95 -1.42
CA SER A 88 8.33 -5.52 -0.22
C SER A 88 8.90 -4.89 1.05
N PRO A 89 8.05 -4.30 1.90
CA PRO A 89 8.51 -3.82 3.20
C PRO A 89 8.79 -4.98 4.14
N VAL A 90 9.73 -4.76 5.06
CA VAL A 90 9.97 -5.70 6.15
C VAL A 90 8.80 -5.60 7.13
N MET A 91 8.15 -6.73 7.40
CA MET A 91 7.07 -6.77 8.40
C MET A 91 7.70 -6.72 9.79
N ASN A 92 7.30 -5.74 10.58
CA ASN A 92 7.70 -5.60 11.97
C ASN A 92 6.47 -5.54 12.87
N ASP A 93 6.72 -5.56 14.20
CA ASP A 93 5.64 -5.59 15.18
C ASP A 93 4.71 -4.37 15.07
N SER A 94 5.28 -3.19 14.84
CA SER A 94 4.50 -1.95 14.70
C SER A 94 3.55 -2.02 13.51
N MET A 95 4.02 -2.50 12.38
CA MET A 95 3.22 -2.63 11.16
C MET A 95 2.14 -3.68 11.33
N TYR A 96 2.48 -4.82 11.93
CA TYR A 96 1.53 -5.88 12.21
C TYR A 96 0.42 -5.40 13.17
N GLN A 97 0.80 -4.70 14.24
CA GLN A 97 -0.14 -4.16 15.21
C GLN A 97 -1.06 -3.11 14.57
N PHE A 98 -0.51 -2.25 13.73
CA PHE A 98 -1.28 -1.26 12.97
C PHE A 98 -2.36 -1.92 12.13
N GLN A 99 -2.00 -2.96 11.38
CA GLN A 99 -2.95 -3.68 10.54
C GLN A 99 -4.04 -4.35 11.37
N ARG A 100 -3.69 -4.96 12.49
CA ARG A 100 -4.68 -5.59 13.38
C ARG A 100 -5.66 -4.57 13.94
N GLU A 101 -5.18 -3.43 14.38
CA GLU A 101 -6.02 -2.36 14.91
C GLU A 101 -6.96 -1.81 13.85
N LEU A 102 -6.47 -1.65 12.62
CA LEU A 102 -7.29 -1.23 11.50
C LEU A 102 -8.40 -2.24 11.22
N HIS A 103 -8.08 -3.52 11.17
CA HIS A 103 -9.08 -4.57 10.92
C HIS A 103 -10.13 -4.62 12.00
N LYS A 104 -9.77 -4.41 13.26
CA LYS A 104 -10.74 -4.29 14.35
C LYS A 104 -11.68 -3.12 14.13
N CYS A 105 -11.15 -1.99 13.72
CA CYS A 105 -11.91 -0.78 13.44
C CYS A 105 -12.95 -1.00 12.32
N LEU A 106 -12.64 -1.89 11.38
CA LEU A 106 -13.45 -2.11 10.18
C LEU A 106 -14.40 -3.31 10.27
N GLN A 107 -14.52 -3.97 11.40
CA GLN A 107 -15.32 -5.20 11.51
C GLN A 107 -16.80 -5.04 11.21
N ASP A 108 -17.35 -3.85 11.38
CA ASP A 108 -18.78 -3.59 11.24
C ASP A 108 -19.20 -3.02 9.88
N PHE A 109 -18.37 -3.18 8.86
CA PHE A 109 -18.66 -2.61 7.53
C PHE A 109 -19.03 -3.61 6.48
#